data_8960062626eb270312a5fcdaca355967
#
_entry.id   8960062626eb270312a5fcdaca355967
#
_cell.length_a   1.000
_cell.length_b   1.000
_cell.length_c   1.000
_cell.angle_alpha   90.00
_cell.angle_beta   90.00
_cell.angle_gamma   90.00
#
_symmetry.space_group_name_H-M   'P 1'
#
loop_
_entity.id
_entity.type
_entity.pdbx_description
1 polymer ?
#
loop_
_entity_poly.entity_id
_entity_poly.type
_entity_poly.pdbx_seq_one_letter_code
_entity_poly.pdbx_strand_id
1 'polypeptide(L)'
;MADPRGTEAPEVLAALAVACESVRRSCDDTLLELARRRVAMLLNNEAELQAKAWGESSEKQNAELSSWPTSDAFDERQKAALALAEQFAVDVTGVLSGPLAASAGALGAEIGPFVQALYLLDVGQRVDLVLSVLLGETVTSESWAWGATGEIPADPMVAIMAMLAAVGRLQAVDPITKELVRLRGARLHECRRCLSVRSVAALNAGADDDLLDADDPSSAGTLSAATTAALDLVDATFVGPPTINQELFGRLTRSYGSSELVELVSYMMRNACNKIPVAFGVDDAIVEEGFEYQVIDASGETVTVDASALRN
;
A
#
# COMPACT_ATOMS: atom_id res chain seq x y z
N MET A 1 -17.38 7.62 12.20
CA MET A 1 -16.75 8.78 11.53
C MET A 1 -16.73 8.50 10.05
N ALA A 2 -16.83 9.52 9.20
CA ALA A 2 -16.85 9.30 7.75
C ALA A 2 -15.40 9.17 7.25
N ASP A 3 -15.14 8.19 6.37
CA ASP A 3 -13.86 8.07 5.67
C ASP A 3 -13.79 9.18 4.62
N PRO A 4 -12.74 10.02 4.58
CA PRO A 4 -12.62 11.12 3.61
C PRO A 4 -12.62 10.62 2.15
N ARG A 5 -12.20 9.37 1.91
CA ARG A 5 -12.33 8.72 0.59
C ARG A 5 -13.79 8.61 0.16
N GLY A 6 -14.74 8.51 1.09
CA GLY A 6 -16.17 8.47 0.78
C GLY A 6 -16.68 9.74 0.10
N THR A 7 -16.06 10.89 0.38
CA THR A 7 -16.39 12.16 -0.24
C THR A 7 -15.56 12.43 -1.50
N GLU A 8 -14.25 12.23 -1.42
CA GLU A 8 -13.29 12.63 -2.45
C GLU A 8 -13.04 11.56 -3.52
N ALA A 9 -13.18 10.25 -3.14
CA ALA A 9 -12.91 9.12 -4.01
C ALA A 9 -13.84 7.92 -3.71
N PRO A 10 -15.18 8.06 -3.81
CA PRO A 10 -16.14 7.04 -3.37
C PRO A 10 -15.97 5.69 -4.07
N GLU A 11 -15.55 5.69 -5.34
CA GLU A 11 -15.28 4.46 -6.08
C GLU A 11 -14.08 3.70 -5.52
N VAL A 12 -13.05 4.42 -5.04
CA VAL A 12 -11.88 3.80 -4.39
C VAL A 12 -12.30 3.14 -3.09
N LEU A 13 -13.10 3.83 -2.27
CA LEU A 13 -13.59 3.29 -1.00
C LEU A 13 -14.47 2.04 -1.23
N ALA A 14 -15.37 2.08 -2.20
CA ALA A 14 -16.21 0.94 -2.55
C ALA A 14 -15.38 -0.26 -3.03
N ALA A 15 -14.40 -0.03 -3.89
CA ALA A 15 -13.51 -1.08 -4.39
C ALA A 15 -12.62 -1.66 -3.28
N LEU A 16 -12.15 -0.82 -2.36
CA LEU A 16 -11.39 -1.26 -1.18
C LEU A 16 -12.23 -2.18 -0.29
N ALA A 17 -13.51 -1.86 -0.06
CA ALA A 17 -14.42 -2.72 0.69
C ALA A 17 -14.59 -4.10 0.03
N VAL A 18 -14.70 -4.14 -1.30
CA VAL A 18 -14.79 -5.40 -2.07
C VAL A 18 -13.49 -6.20 -1.95
N ALA A 19 -12.33 -5.56 -2.06
CA ALA A 19 -11.03 -6.22 -1.89
C ALA A 19 -10.90 -6.82 -0.49
N CYS A 20 -11.30 -6.09 0.53
CA CYS A 20 -11.31 -6.53 1.91
C CYS A 20 -12.20 -7.76 2.14
N GLU A 21 -13.41 -7.71 1.64
CA GLU A 21 -14.35 -8.85 1.75
C GLU A 21 -13.83 -10.08 1.01
N SER A 22 -13.16 -9.90 -0.15
CA SER A 22 -12.58 -11.00 -0.91
C SER A 22 -11.45 -11.69 -0.13
N VAL A 23 -10.52 -10.94 0.50
CA VAL A 23 -9.46 -11.54 1.33
C VAL A 23 -10.05 -12.22 2.57
N ARG A 24 -11.08 -11.64 3.21
CA ARG A 24 -11.74 -12.24 4.38
C ARG A 24 -12.42 -13.57 4.06
N ARG A 25 -12.97 -13.73 2.86
CA ARG A 25 -13.54 -15.01 2.40
C ARG A 25 -12.48 -16.06 2.04
N SER A 26 -11.24 -15.64 1.85
CA SER A 26 -10.14 -16.49 1.35
C SER A 26 -9.13 -16.87 2.42
N CYS A 27 -9.24 -16.32 3.63
CA CYS A 27 -8.32 -16.54 4.73
C CYS A 27 -9.08 -16.85 6.03
N ASP A 28 -8.37 -17.49 6.95
CA ASP A 28 -8.84 -17.71 8.31
C ASP A 28 -9.00 -16.39 9.07
N ASP A 29 -10.20 -16.13 9.59
CA ASP A 29 -10.55 -14.87 10.27
C ASP A 29 -9.67 -14.61 11.50
N THR A 30 -9.28 -15.67 12.24
CA THR A 30 -8.39 -15.54 13.42
C THR A 30 -7.00 -15.09 12.99
N LEU A 31 -6.45 -15.66 11.90
CA LEU A 31 -5.14 -15.24 11.39
C LEU A 31 -5.16 -13.79 10.90
N LEU A 32 -6.24 -13.38 10.23
CA LEU A 32 -6.43 -11.99 9.79
C LEU A 32 -6.49 -11.03 10.98
N GLU A 33 -7.24 -11.37 12.03
CA GLU A 33 -7.33 -10.52 13.23
C GLU A 33 -6.00 -10.40 13.95
N LEU A 34 -5.28 -11.51 14.14
CA LEU A 34 -3.96 -11.52 14.78
C LEU A 34 -2.95 -10.68 13.97
N ALA A 35 -2.93 -10.83 12.63
CA ALA A 35 -2.07 -10.05 11.75
C ALA A 35 -2.44 -8.55 11.79
N ARG A 36 -3.74 -8.21 11.70
CA ARG A 36 -4.24 -6.83 11.80
C ARG A 36 -3.77 -6.14 13.07
N ARG A 37 -3.96 -6.80 14.22
CA ARG A 37 -3.56 -6.26 15.53
C ARG A 37 -2.04 -6.15 15.65
N ARG A 38 -1.28 -7.16 15.15
CA ARG A 38 0.18 -7.11 15.17
C ARG A 38 0.73 -5.96 14.34
N VAL A 39 0.20 -5.75 13.14
CA VAL A 39 0.55 -4.62 12.29
C VAL A 39 0.18 -3.29 12.97
N ALA A 40 -1.00 -3.18 13.58
CA ALA A 40 -1.41 -1.99 14.32
C ALA A 40 -0.43 -1.65 15.46
N MET A 41 0.05 -2.66 16.20
CA MET A 41 1.08 -2.47 17.24
C MET A 41 2.41 -1.98 16.66
N LEU A 42 2.86 -2.53 15.54
CA LEU A 42 4.10 -2.14 14.87
C LEU A 42 4.04 -0.69 14.35
N LEU A 43 2.86 -0.25 13.92
CA LEU A 43 2.61 1.09 13.40
C LEU A 43 2.22 2.10 14.48
N ASN A 44 2.13 1.70 15.76
CA ASN A 44 1.62 2.52 16.87
C ASN A 44 0.18 3.04 16.59
N ASN A 45 -0.66 2.21 15.93
CA ASN A 45 -2.02 2.57 15.54
C ASN A 45 -3.04 2.17 16.62
N GLU A 46 -3.12 2.95 17.70
CA GLU A 46 -4.05 2.70 18.81
C GLU A 46 -5.51 2.71 18.36
N ALA A 47 -5.88 3.56 17.40
CA ALA A 47 -7.25 3.62 16.89
C ALA A 47 -7.66 2.30 16.21
N GLU A 48 -6.75 1.68 15.44
CA GLU A 48 -7.00 0.39 14.80
C GLU A 48 -7.09 -0.76 15.81
N LEU A 49 -6.35 -0.71 16.91
CA LEU A 49 -6.47 -1.71 18.00
C LEU A 49 -7.85 -1.69 18.65
N GLN A 50 -8.56 -0.54 18.64
CA GLN A 50 -9.91 -0.37 19.16
C GLN A 50 -11.00 -0.54 18.10
N ALA A 51 -10.65 -0.63 16.82
CA ALA A 51 -11.58 -0.80 15.72
C ALA A 51 -12.27 -2.18 15.78
N LYS A 52 -13.39 -2.30 15.05
CA LYS A 52 -14.14 -3.56 14.95
C LYS A 52 -13.22 -4.70 14.47
N ALA A 53 -13.20 -5.77 15.24
CA ALA A 53 -12.38 -6.95 14.94
C ALA A 53 -12.78 -7.60 13.60
N TRP A 54 -11.80 -8.15 12.91
CA TRP A 54 -12.00 -8.90 11.66
C TRP A 54 -12.31 -10.38 11.91
N GLY A 55 -11.91 -10.88 13.08
CA GLY A 55 -12.13 -12.24 13.50
C GLY A 55 -12.05 -12.39 15.03
N GLU A 56 -12.01 -13.62 15.52
CA GLU A 56 -11.93 -13.90 16.94
C GLU A 56 -10.47 -14.07 17.39
N SER A 57 -10.14 -13.48 18.53
CA SER A 57 -8.90 -13.72 19.26
C SER A 57 -9.19 -13.80 20.75
N SER A 58 -8.50 -14.69 21.47
CA SER A 58 -8.69 -14.83 22.91
C SER A 58 -8.05 -13.66 23.68
N GLU A 59 -8.53 -13.42 24.91
CA GLU A 59 -7.92 -12.42 25.79
C GLU A 59 -6.43 -12.70 26.02
N LYS A 60 -6.04 -13.97 26.16
CA LYS A 60 -4.63 -14.38 26.31
C LYS A 60 -3.82 -14.04 25.07
N GLN A 61 -4.33 -14.33 23.87
CA GLN A 61 -3.64 -13.96 22.62
C GLN A 61 -3.47 -12.44 22.50
N ASN A 62 -4.51 -11.68 22.82
CA ASN A 62 -4.42 -10.21 22.78
C ASN A 62 -3.40 -9.66 23.79
N ALA A 63 -3.35 -10.20 25.00
CA ALA A 63 -2.40 -9.78 26.03
C ALA A 63 -0.94 -10.15 25.70
N GLU A 64 -0.73 -11.26 25.01
CA GLU A 64 0.60 -11.81 24.72
C GLU A 64 1.08 -11.57 23.29
N LEU A 65 0.33 -10.79 22.48
CA LEU A 65 0.64 -10.55 21.07
C LEU A 65 1.99 -9.83 20.86
N SER A 66 2.45 -9.03 21.81
CA SER A 66 3.77 -8.39 21.75
C SER A 66 4.93 -9.39 21.95
N SER A 67 4.67 -10.50 22.64
CA SER A 67 5.63 -11.55 22.94
C SER A 67 5.28 -12.88 22.23
N TRP A 68 4.54 -12.82 21.14
CA TRP A 68 4.01 -13.95 20.41
C TRP A 68 5.03 -15.06 20.09
N PRO A 69 6.33 -14.76 19.78
CA PRO A 69 7.28 -15.82 19.38
C PRO A 69 7.51 -16.86 20.49
N THR A 70 7.48 -16.41 21.74
CA THR A 70 7.74 -17.26 22.93
C THR A 70 6.48 -17.66 23.70
N SER A 71 5.34 -17.10 23.34
CA SER A 71 4.06 -17.37 23.99
C SER A 71 3.49 -18.75 23.59
N ASP A 72 2.84 -19.43 24.55
CA ASP A 72 2.06 -20.64 24.33
C ASP A 72 0.58 -20.37 23.96
N ALA A 73 0.20 -19.09 23.86
CA ALA A 73 -1.13 -18.68 23.42
C ALA A 73 -1.34 -18.87 21.91
N PHE A 74 -0.26 -19.08 21.16
CA PHE A 74 -0.27 -19.20 19.70
C PHE A 74 0.26 -20.58 19.27
N ASP A 75 -0.48 -21.23 18.39
CA ASP A 75 -0.01 -22.44 17.72
C ASP A 75 1.04 -22.13 16.61
N GLU A 76 1.64 -23.17 16.02
CA GLU A 76 2.70 -23.01 15.01
C GLU A 76 2.20 -22.31 13.75
N ARG A 77 0.92 -22.51 13.35
CA ARG A 77 0.32 -21.85 12.20
C ARG A 77 0.14 -20.36 12.47
N GLN A 78 -0.36 -20.01 13.64
CA GLN A 78 -0.51 -18.61 14.06
C GLN A 78 0.85 -17.89 14.19
N LYS A 79 1.86 -18.57 14.74
CA LYS A 79 3.22 -18.03 14.81
C LYS A 79 3.83 -17.80 13.44
N ALA A 80 3.63 -18.72 12.49
CA ALA A 80 4.10 -18.55 11.13
C ALA A 80 3.41 -17.36 10.42
N ALA A 81 2.10 -17.19 10.61
CA ALA A 81 1.34 -16.06 10.10
C ALA A 81 1.81 -14.72 10.71
N LEU A 82 2.06 -14.68 12.02
CA LEU A 82 2.56 -13.49 12.72
C LEU A 82 3.99 -13.12 12.29
N ALA A 83 4.87 -14.12 12.09
CA ALA A 83 6.22 -13.89 11.59
C ALA A 83 6.18 -13.27 10.18
N LEU A 84 5.31 -13.79 9.32
CA LEU A 84 5.13 -13.26 7.97
C LEU A 84 4.56 -11.83 7.99
N ALA A 85 3.55 -11.59 8.81
CA ALA A 85 2.92 -10.27 8.95
C ALA A 85 3.92 -9.22 9.46
N GLU A 86 4.70 -9.57 10.47
CA GLU A 86 5.73 -8.69 11.05
C GLU A 86 6.81 -8.35 10.01
N GLN A 87 7.39 -9.37 9.35
CA GLN A 87 8.42 -9.16 8.33
C GLN A 87 7.89 -8.36 7.14
N PHE A 88 6.67 -8.65 6.67
CA PHE A 88 6.03 -7.92 5.57
C PHE A 88 5.83 -6.44 5.90
N ALA A 89 5.42 -6.12 7.13
CA ALA A 89 5.17 -4.74 7.55
C ALA A 89 6.48 -3.96 7.80
N VAL A 90 7.50 -4.62 8.39
CA VAL A 90 8.77 -3.96 8.74
C VAL A 90 9.68 -3.82 7.54
N ASP A 91 9.87 -4.92 6.79
CA ASP A 91 10.76 -4.97 5.63
C ASP A 91 10.32 -6.11 4.70
N VAL A 92 9.65 -5.76 3.61
CA VAL A 92 9.14 -6.73 2.65
C VAL A 92 10.25 -7.49 1.91
N THR A 93 11.44 -6.90 1.76
CA THR A 93 12.57 -7.51 1.05
C THR A 93 13.11 -8.75 1.78
N GLY A 94 12.98 -8.76 3.10
CA GLY A 94 13.36 -9.89 3.95
C GLY A 94 12.38 -11.06 3.97
N VAL A 95 11.18 -10.92 3.39
CA VAL A 95 10.13 -11.97 3.43
C VAL A 95 10.58 -13.25 2.74
N LEU A 96 11.14 -13.14 1.53
CA LEU A 96 11.56 -14.29 0.71
C LEU A 96 12.62 -15.13 1.41
N SER A 97 13.67 -14.49 1.97
CA SER A 97 14.78 -15.15 2.64
C SER A 97 14.50 -15.51 4.10
N GLY A 98 13.41 -15.00 4.65
CA GLY A 98 13.01 -15.16 6.05
C GLY A 98 11.80 -16.10 6.22
N PRO A 99 10.63 -15.57 6.61
CA PRO A 99 9.50 -16.39 7.05
C PRO A 99 8.73 -17.09 5.94
N LEU A 100 8.90 -16.74 4.65
CA LEU A 100 8.02 -17.21 3.58
C LEU A 100 7.91 -18.74 3.49
N ALA A 101 9.05 -19.45 3.53
CA ALA A 101 9.05 -20.90 3.38
C ALA A 101 8.31 -21.61 4.53
N ALA A 102 8.54 -21.17 5.77
CA ALA A 102 7.87 -21.72 6.96
C ALA A 102 6.37 -21.40 6.91
N SER A 103 6.02 -20.17 6.56
CA SER A 103 4.63 -19.73 6.45
C SER A 103 3.89 -20.45 5.32
N ALA A 104 4.53 -20.69 4.17
CA ALA A 104 3.95 -21.48 3.09
C ALA A 104 3.66 -22.92 3.53
N GLY A 105 4.56 -23.53 4.32
CA GLY A 105 4.34 -24.85 4.91
C GLY A 105 3.17 -24.89 5.89
N ALA A 106 3.01 -23.86 6.72
CA ALA A 106 1.97 -23.78 7.74
C ALA A 106 0.59 -23.36 7.19
N LEU A 107 0.56 -22.44 6.21
CA LEU A 107 -0.66 -21.87 5.64
C LEU A 107 -1.16 -22.64 4.39
N GLY A 108 -0.27 -23.39 3.72
CA GLY A 108 -0.63 -24.14 2.53
C GLY A 108 -1.21 -23.26 1.42
N ALA A 109 -2.41 -23.59 0.93
CA ALA A 109 -3.07 -22.85 -0.15
C ALA A 109 -3.46 -21.42 0.22
N GLU A 110 -3.53 -21.08 1.50
CA GLU A 110 -3.88 -19.73 1.96
C GLU A 110 -2.72 -18.73 1.87
N ILE A 111 -1.48 -19.18 1.61
CA ILE A 111 -0.30 -18.27 1.61
C ILE A 111 -0.45 -17.10 0.65
N GLY A 112 -0.97 -17.34 -0.56
CA GLY A 112 -1.21 -16.30 -1.57
C GLY A 112 -2.25 -15.27 -1.07
N PRO A 113 -3.50 -15.68 -0.78
CA PRO A 113 -4.51 -14.81 -0.20
C PRO A 113 -4.05 -14.09 1.08
N PHE A 114 -3.29 -14.75 1.95
CA PHE A 114 -2.80 -14.14 3.19
C PHE A 114 -1.77 -13.03 2.92
N VAL A 115 -0.83 -13.20 2.00
CA VAL A 115 0.09 -12.11 1.59
C VAL A 115 -0.68 -10.95 0.95
N GLN A 116 -1.73 -11.22 0.17
CA GLN A 116 -2.61 -10.19 -0.36
C GLN A 116 -3.39 -9.45 0.75
N ALA A 117 -3.82 -10.18 1.79
CA ALA A 117 -4.42 -9.58 2.97
C ALA A 117 -3.41 -8.70 3.72
N LEU A 118 -2.15 -9.13 3.88
CA LEU A 118 -1.10 -8.34 4.53
C LEU A 118 -0.85 -7.01 3.82
N TYR A 119 -0.95 -6.97 2.48
CA TYR A 119 -0.89 -5.70 1.76
C TYR A 119 -2.01 -4.74 2.21
N LEU A 120 -3.26 -5.20 2.30
CA LEU A 120 -4.37 -4.36 2.77
C LEU A 120 -4.21 -3.97 4.25
N LEU A 121 -3.75 -4.90 5.09
CA LEU A 121 -3.59 -4.68 6.52
C LEU A 121 -2.43 -3.73 6.87
N ASP A 122 -1.30 -3.82 6.17
CA ASP A 122 -0.16 -2.95 6.40
C ASP A 122 -0.35 -1.58 5.71
N VAL A 123 -0.54 -1.60 4.39
CA VAL A 123 -0.61 -0.35 3.63
C VAL A 123 -1.91 0.40 3.91
N GLY A 124 -3.02 -0.30 4.12
CA GLY A 124 -4.29 0.32 4.52
C GLY A 124 -4.17 1.07 5.84
N GLN A 125 -3.59 0.46 6.88
CA GLN A 125 -3.40 1.13 8.17
C GLN A 125 -2.43 2.32 8.09
N ARG A 126 -1.37 2.25 7.27
CA ARG A 126 -0.46 3.38 7.03
C ARG A 126 -1.19 4.55 6.39
N VAL A 127 -1.98 4.27 5.36
CA VAL A 127 -2.80 5.25 4.65
C VAL A 127 -3.84 5.86 5.58
N ASP A 128 -4.49 5.07 6.42
CA ASP A 128 -5.48 5.54 7.39
C ASP A 128 -4.86 6.49 8.43
N LEU A 129 -3.66 6.16 8.95
CA LEU A 129 -2.92 7.05 9.85
C LEU A 129 -2.57 8.39 9.18
N VAL A 130 -2.10 8.33 7.93
CA VAL A 130 -1.75 9.53 7.15
C VAL A 130 -2.99 10.39 6.89
N LEU A 131 -4.10 9.81 6.42
CA LEU A 131 -5.35 10.52 6.19
C LEU A 131 -5.91 11.12 7.49
N SER A 132 -5.80 10.38 8.61
CA SER A 132 -6.25 10.87 9.92
C SER A 132 -5.51 12.15 10.33
N VAL A 133 -4.21 12.20 10.10
CA VAL A 133 -3.40 13.40 10.42
C VAL A 133 -3.70 14.53 9.44
N LEU A 134 -3.74 14.26 8.14
CA LEU A 134 -3.87 15.30 7.11
C LEU A 134 -5.26 15.95 7.07
N LEU A 135 -6.31 15.18 7.34
CA LEU A 135 -7.69 15.65 7.21
C LEU A 135 -8.41 15.84 8.55
N GLY A 136 -7.74 15.51 9.68
CA GLY A 136 -8.24 15.76 11.03
C GLY A 136 -9.38 14.83 11.48
N GLU A 137 -9.60 13.72 10.76
CA GLU A 137 -10.61 12.72 11.10
C GLU A 137 -9.94 11.37 11.40
N THR A 138 -10.37 10.65 12.45
CA THR A 138 -9.83 9.33 12.72
C THR A 138 -10.34 8.33 11.69
N VAL A 139 -9.44 7.77 10.89
CA VAL A 139 -9.72 6.72 9.89
C VAL A 139 -9.14 5.40 10.40
N THR A 140 -9.89 4.33 10.29
CA THR A 140 -9.50 2.96 10.65
C THR A 140 -10.08 1.98 9.64
N SER A 141 -9.62 0.73 9.67
CA SER A 141 -10.19 -0.32 8.82
C SER A 141 -11.71 -0.49 8.98
N GLU A 142 -12.29 -0.07 10.10
CA GLU A 142 -13.73 -0.11 10.31
C GLU A 142 -14.51 0.73 9.26
N SER A 143 -13.91 1.79 8.73
CA SER A 143 -14.55 2.66 7.75
C SER A 143 -14.62 2.06 6.34
N TRP A 144 -13.79 1.07 6.03
CA TRP A 144 -13.69 0.51 4.68
C TRP A 144 -13.73 -1.04 4.61
N ALA A 145 -13.47 -1.75 5.71
CA ALA A 145 -13.45 -3.22 5.69
C ALA A 145 -14.84 -3.86 5.64
N TRP A 146 -15.90 -3.07 5.83
CA TRP A 146 -17.27 -3.54 5.95
C TRP A 146 -18.17 -2.83 4.94
N GLY A 147 -19.24 -3.50 4.51
CA GLY A 147 -20.20 -2.87 3.62
C GLY A 147 -19.90 -3.04 2.13
N ALA A 148 -19.08 -4.02 1.76
CA ALA A 148 -18.91 -4.42 0.38
C ALA A 148 -20.27 -4.74 -0.26
N THR A 149 -20.50 -4.24 -1.46
CA THR A 149 -21.74 -4.46 -2.23
C THR A 149 -21.43 -5.05 -3.59
N GLY A 150 -22.36 -5.82 -4.14
CA GLY A 150 -22.20 -6.45 -5.44
C GLY A 150 -21.53 -7.81 -5.37
N GLU A 151 -21.00 -8.25 -6.50
CA GLU A 151 -20.27 -9.53 -6.61
C GLU A 151 -18.89 -9.41 -5.97
N ILE A 152 -18.55 -10.39 -5.13
CA ILE A 152 -17.23 -10.45 -4.48
C ILE A 152 -16.40 -11.49 -5.23
N PRO A 153 -15.28 -11.10 -5.89
CA PRO A 153 -14.39 -12.04 -6.55
C PRO A 153 -13.85 -13.09 -5.56
N ALA A 154 -13.78 -14.34 -6.02
CA ALA A 154 -13.20 -15.43 -5.23
C ALA A 154 -11.68 -15.32 -5.12
N ASP A 155 -11.02 -14.73 -6.12
CA ASP A 155 -9.59 -14.42 -6.09
C ASP A 155 -9.41 -12.98 -5.59
N PRO A 156 -8.81 -12.77 -4.41
CA PRO A 156 -8.58 -11.44 -3.86
C PRO A 156 -7.73 -10.53 -4.78
N MET A 157 -6.84 -11.11 -5.61
CA MET A 157 -6.05 -10.31 -6.54
C MET A 157 -6.94 -9.60 -7.56
N VAL A 158 -8.00 -10.25 -8.04
CA VAL A 158 -8.97 -9.61 -8.96
C VAL A 158 -9.61 -8.39 -8.31
N ALA A 159 -10.02 -8.51 -7.05
CA ALA A 159 -10.61 -7.41 -6.30
C ALA A 159 -9.59 -6.28 -6.02
N ILE A 160 -8.35 -6.63 -5.67
CA ILE A 160 -7.26 -5.67 -5.48
C ILE A 160 -6.99 -4.93 -6.80
N MET A 161 -6.88 -5.62 -7.94
CA MET A 161 -6.65 -4.97 -9.23
C MET A 161 -7.78 -4.01 -9.61
N ALA A 162 -9.03 -4.34 -9.30
CA ALA A 162 -10.16 -3.42 -9.50
C ALA A 162 -10.04 -2.17 -8.61
N MET A 163 -9.58 -2.31 -7.37
CA MET A 163 -9.28 -1.18 -6.48
C MET A 163 -8.13 -0.32 -7.04
N LEU A 164 -7.05 -0.95 -7.53
CA LEU A 164 -5.93 -0.21 -8.15
C LEU A 164 -6.40 0.57 -9.39
N ALA A 165 -7.30 -0.02 -10.19
CA ALA A 165 -7.91 0.66 -11.33
C ALA A 165 -8.78 1.85 -10.89
N ALA A 166 -9.55 1.72 -9.80
CA ALA A 166 -10.32 2.84 -9.25
C ALA A 166 -9.42 4.02 -8.87
N VAL A 167 -8.28 3.75 -8.20
CA VAL A 167 -7.27 4.78 -7.90
C VAL A 167 -6.65 5.35 -9.19
N GLY A 168 -6.40 4.51 -10.20
CA GLY A 168 -5.83 4.94 -11.48
C GLY A 168 -6.67 5.99 -12.22
N ARG A 169 -7.99 6.03 -11.97
CA ARG A 169 -8.91 7.03 -12.57
C ARG A 169 -8.83 8.41 -11.93
N LEU A 170 -8.22 8.57 -10.76
CA LEU A 170 -8.04 9.87 -10.11
C LEU A 170 -7.02 10.72 -10.87
N GLN A 171 -7.30 12.02 -11.06
CA GLN A 171 -6.53 12.91 -11.95
C GLN A 171 -6.25 14.30 -11.34
N ALA A 172 -6.35 14.46 -10.02
CA ALA A 172 -6.11 15.76 -9.36
C ALA A 172 -4.62 16.07 -9.21
N VAL A 173 -3.76 15.02 -9.06
CA VAL A 173 -2.31 15.16 -8.89
C VAL A 173 -1.61 15.09 -10.26
N ASP A 174 -0.62 15.96 -10.47
CA ASP A 174 0.11 16.02 -11.74
C ASP A 174 0.92 14.74 -12.04
N PRO A 175 1.15 14.41 -13.34
CA PRO A 175 1.79 13.15 -13.73
C PRO A 175 3.24 13.00 -13.27
N ILE A 176 4.01 14.09 -13.18
CA ILE A 176 5.42 14.04 -12.75
C ILE A 176 5.48 13.70 -11.27
N THR A 177 4.69 14.37 -10.44
CA THR A 177 4.60 14.06 -9.01
C THR A 177 4.16 12.61 -8.79
N LYS A 178 3.14 12.12 -9.52
CA LYS A 178 2.71 10.72 -9.45
C LYS A 178 3.86 9.75 -9.75
N GLU A 179 4.61 10.00 -10.80
CA GLU A 179 5.72 9.11 -11.21
C GLU A 179 6.85 9.12 -10.18
N LEU A 180 7.24 10.28 -9.68
CA LEU A 180 8.27 10.39 -8.64
C LEU A 180 7.86 9.69 -7.33
N VAL A 181 6.60 9.84 -6.90
CA VAL A 181 6.03 9.14 -5.74
C VAL A 181 6.05 7.62 -5.97
N ARG A 182 5.69 7.14 -7.18
CA ARG A 182 5.75 5.73 -7.54
C ARG A 182 7.17 5.19 -7.46
N LEU A 183 8.13 5.89 -8.04
CA LEU A 183 9.55 5.49 -8.06
C LEU A 183 10.16 5.53 -6.65
N ARG A 184 9.80 6.53 -5.82
CA ARG A 184 10.24 6.58 -4.42
C ARG A 184 9.77 5.36 -3.64
N GLY A 185 8.49 5.00 -3.75
CA GLY A 185 7.95 3.77 -3.15
C GLY A 185 8.58 2.50 -3.71
N ALA A 186 8.87 2.45 -5.02
CA ALA A 186 9.54 1.33 -5.65
C ALA A 186 10.97 1.12 -5.12
N ARG A 187 11.72 2.21 -4.85
CA ARG A 187 13.06 2.14 -4.23
C ARG A 187 12.97 1.65 -2.78
N LEU A 188 12.03 2.18 -1.99
CA LEU A 188 11.84 1.75 -0.59
C LEU A 188 11.48 0.27 -0.46
N HIS A 189 10.74 -0.29 -1.42
CA HIS A 189 10.37 -1.70 -1.44
C HIS A 189 11.32 -2.56 -2.29
N GLU A 190 12.38 -1.99 -2.88
CA GLU A 190 13.33 -2.65 -3.78
C GLU A 190 12.67 -3.41 -4.93
N CYS A 191 11.54 -2.89 -5.46
CA CYS A 191 10.78 -3.54 -6.52
C CYS A 191 11.46 -3.36 -7.89
N ARG A 192 12.16 -4.38 -8.35
CA ARG A 192 12.92 -4.39 -9.63
C ARG A 192 12.00 -4.13 -10.83
N ARG A 193 10.84 -4.77 -10.86
CA ARG A 193 9.82 -4.56 -11.90
C ARG A 193 9.38 -3.09 -11.96
N CYS A 194 9.09 -2.49 -10.80
CA CYS A 194 8.61 -1.10 -10.76
C CYS A 194 9.68 -0.12 -11.22
N LEU A 195 10.96 -0.42 -10.97
CA LEU A 195 12.08 0.42 -11.40
C LEU A 195 12.37 0.30 -12.90
N SER A 196 12.00 -0.81 -13.56
CA SER A 196 12.17 -1.03 -14.99
C SER A 196 11.05 -0.42 -15.87
N VAL A 197 10.16 0.39 -15.28
CA VAL A 197 8.99 0.97 -15.96
C VAL A 197 9.03 2.49 -15.90
N ARG A 198 8.52 3.14 -16.94
CA ARG A 198 8.33 4.61 -17.03
C ARG A 198 6.90 4.98 -17.41
N SER A 199 6.37 6.00 -16.74
CA SER A 199 5.08 6.58 -17.08
C SER A 199 5.17 7.47 -18.31
N VAL A 200 4.46 7.12 -19.39
CA VAL A 200 4.33 7.96 -20.59
C VAL A 200 3.72 9.31 -20.24
N ALA A 201 2.78 9.36 -19.31
CA ALA A 201 2.16 10.62 -18.90
C ALA A 201 3.18 11.58 -18.25
N ALA A 202 4.09 11.06 -17.41
CA ALA A 202 5.14 11.87 -16.79
C ALA A 202 6.17 12.38 -17.84
N LEU A 203 6.61 11.49 -18.75
CA LEU A 203 7.54 11.85 -19.82
C LEU A 203 6.92 12.90 -20.76
N ASN A 204 5.66 12.74 -21.15
CA ASN A 204 4.94 13.72 -21.95
C ASN A 204 4.66 15.04 -21.23
N ALA A 205 4.70 15.04 -19.88
CA ALA A 205 4.60 16.25 -19.06
C ALA A 205 5.96 16.94 -18.86
N GLY A 206 7.06 16.37 -19.38
CA GLY A 206 8.39 16.96 -19.36
C GLY A 206 9.37 16.38 -18.35
N ALA A 207 9.04 15.24 -17.70
CA ALA A 207 10.03 14.49 -16.94
C ALA A 207 11.06 13.88 -17.90
N ASP A 208 12.32 13.83 -17.48
CA ASP A 208 13.41 13.15 -18.17
C ASP A 208 13.99 12.03 -17.30
N ASP A 209 14.82 11.20 -17.93
CA ASP A 209 15.42 10.05 -17.25
C ASP A 209 16.37 10.49 -16.13
N ASP A 210 17.07 11.61 -16.27
CA ASP A 210 17.96 12.14 -15.23
C ASP A 210 17.19 12.46 -13.96
N LEU A 211 15.99 13.05 -14.07
CA LEU A 211 15.09 13.31 -12.95
C LEU A 211 14.54 12.02 -12.37
N LEU A 212 14.08 11.08 -13.21
CA LEU A 212 13.39 9.87 -12.79
C LEU A 212 14.36 8.83 -12.20
N ASP A 213 15.63 8.81 -12.61
CA ASP A 213 16.65 7.89 -12.11
C ASP A 213 17.38 8.42 -10.87
N ALA A 214 17.24 9.70 -10.56
CA ALA A 214 17.87 10.28 -9.37
C ALA A 214 17.45 9.55 -8.09
N ASP A 215 18.42 9.17 -7.26
CA ASP A 215 18.14 8.57 -5.94
C ASP A 215 17.39 9.54 -5.02
N ASP A 216 17.77 10.82 -5.09
CA ASP A 216 17.09 11.92 -4.43
C ASP A 216 16.81 13.06 -5.42
N PRO A 217 15.66 13.00 -6.12
CA PRO A 217 15.27 14.06 -7.07
C PRO A 217 15.13 15.45 -6.42
N SER A 218 14.87 15.51 -5.10
CA SER A 218 14.70 16.76 -4.37
C SER A 218 16.01 17.54 -4.21
N SER A 219 17.16 16.86 -4.22
CA SER A 219 18.50 17.47 -4.09
C SER A 219 18.89 18.35 -5.28
N ALA A 220 18.32 18.12 -6.45
CA ALA A 220 18.60 18.88 -7.67
C ALA A 220 18.03 20.31 -7.64
N GLY A 221 17.15 20.65 -6.69
CA GLY A 221 16.55 21.98 -6.54
C GLY A 221 15.60 22.38 -7.68
N THR A 222 15.24 21.45 -8.55
CA THR A 222 14.38 21.67 -9.73
C THR A 222 12.92 21.36 -9.47
N LEU A 223 12.62 20.60 -8.39
CA LEU A 223 11.26 20.21 -8.05
C LEU A 223 10.46 21.34 -7.42
N SER A 224 9.14 21.32 -7.66
CA SER A 224 8.22 22.19 -6.94
C SER A 224 8.20 21.86 -5.45
N ALA A 225 7.85 22.84 -4.60
CA ALA A 225 7.66 22.60 -3.17
C ALA A 225 6.56 21.56 -2.90
N ALA A 226 5.53 21.48 -3.75
CA ALA A 226 4.47 20.49 -3.71
C ALA A 226 5.03 19.08 -3.94
N THR A 227 5.76 18.88 -5.04
CA THR A 227 6.36 17.57 -5.38
C THR A 227 7.33 17.10 -4.30
N THR A 228 8.18 18.02 -3.78
CA THR A 228 9.10 17.69 -2.67
C THR A 228 8.33 17.25 -1.42
N ALA A 229 7.24 17.95 -1.06
CA ALA A 229 6.41 17.54 0.08
C ALA A 229 5.73 16.17 -0.15
N ALA A 230 5.35 15.85 -1.39
CA ALA A 230 4.80 14.54 -1.73
C ALA A 230 5.84 13.41 -1.58
N LEU A 231 7.10 13.64 -1.96
CA LEU A 231 8.18 12.67 -1.74
C LEU A 231 8.47 12.45 -0.25
N ASP A 232 8.53 13.53 0.52
CA ASP A 232 8.69 13.42 1.98
C ASP A 232 7.51 12.69 2.64
N LEU A 233 6.29 12.79 2.07
CA LEU A 233 5.14 12.04 2.53
C LEU A 233 5.30 10.53 2.28
N VAL A 234 5.89 10.11 1.16
CA VAL A 234 6.20 8.69 0.91
C VAL A 234 7.11 8.14 2.00
N ASP A 235 8.20 8.85 2.31
CA ASP A 235 9.12 8.45 3.37
C ASP A 235 8.44 8.41 4.74
N ALA A 236 7.69 9.47 5.08
CA ALA A 236 6.94 9.55 6.33
C ALA A 236 5.89 8.44 6.49
N THR A 237 5.43 7.84 5.38
CA THR A 237 4.44 6.77 5.37
C THR A 237 5.08 5.38 5.48
N PHE A 238 6.19 5.14 4.78
CA PHE A 238 6.75 3.79 4.60
C PHE A 238 8.03 3.52 5.37
N VAL A 239 8.77 4.54 5.79
CA VAL A 239 9.98 4.37 6.61
C VAL A 239 9.58 4.31 8.09
N GLY A 240 9.35 3.09 8.59
CA GLY A 240 8.87 2.87 9.96
C GLY A 240 7.37 3.14 10.15
N PRO A 241 6.92 3.38 11.39
CA PRO A 241 5.57 3.85 11.66
C PRO A 241 5.32 5.22 11.05
N PRO A 242 4.16 5.46 10.41
CA PRO A 242 3.85 6.74 9.76
C PRO A 242 4.00 7.92 10.72
N THR A 243 4.76 8.93 10.32
CA THR A 243 5.04 10.09 11.16
C THR A 243 5.04 11.38 10.35
N ILE A 244 3.99 12.18 10.49
CA ILE A 244 3.87 13.49 9.84
C ILE A 244 4.07 14.58 10.92
N ASN A 245 5.23 15.25 10.87
CA ASN A 245 5.49 16.38 11.75
C ASN A 245 4.78 17.65 11.27
N GLN A 246 4.75 18.70 12.12
CA GLN A 246 4.06 19.95 11.80
C GLN A 246 4.60 20.66 10.54
N GLU A 247 5.90 20.54 10.27
CA GLU A 247 6.51 21.14 9.08
C GLU A 247 5.99 20.47 7.81
N LEU A 248 6.06 19.14 7.74
CA LEU A 248 5.55 18.36 6.59
C LEU A 248 4.04 18.57 6.43
N PHE A 249 3.27 18.51 7.52
CA PHE A 249 1.83 18.81 7.52
C PHE A 249 1.55 20.18 6.89
N GLY A 250 2.28 21.21 7.34
CA GLY A 250 2.10 22.58 6.82
C GLY A 250 2.51 22.73 5.35
N ARG A 251 3.52 22.00 4.87
CA ARG A 251 3.89 21.99 3.44
C ARG A 251 2.83 21.31 2.59
N LEU A 252 2.33 20.16 3.02
CA LEU A 252 1.31 19.40 2.30
C LEU A 252 -0.01 20.17 2.21
N THR A 253 -0.54 20.68 3.32
CA THR A 253 -1.82 21.39 3.37
C THR A 253 -1.80 22.77 2.69
N ARG A 254 -0.63 23.37 2.49
CA ARG A 254 -0.49 24.56 1.64
C ARG A 254 -0.42 24.25 0.15
N SER A 255 0.05 23.05 -0.21
CA SER A 255 0.31 22.67 -1.60
C SER A 255 -0.84 21.91 -2.23
N TYR A 256 -1.64 21.20 -1.44
CA TYR A 256 -2.67 20.26 -1.90
C TYR A 256 -3.99 20.50 -1.17
N GLY A 257 -5.09 20.47 -1.91
CA GLY A 257 -6.45 20.39 -1.36
C GLY A 257 -6.80 18.96 -0.90
N SER A 258 -7.97 18.80 -0.27
CA SER A 258 -8.41 17.50 0.26
C SER A 258 -8.47 16.41 -0.82
N SER A 259 -9.00 16.74 -1.99
CA SER A 259 -9.10 15.80 -3.12
C SER A 259 -7.72 15.32 -3.61
N GLU A 260 -6.77 16.26 -3.75
CA GLU A 260 -5.40 15.95 -4.13
C GLU A 260 -4.67 15.12 -3.06
N LEU A 261 -4.89 15.40 -1.77
CA LEU A 261 -4.31 14.62 -0.66
C LEU A 261 -4.87 13.19 -0.65
N VAL A 262 -6.18 13.03 -0.83
CA VAL A 262 -6.81 11.70 -0.92
C VAL A 262 -6.29 10.93 -2.13
N GLU A 263 -6.16 11.59 -3.31
CA GLU A 263 -5.55 10.95 -4.48
C GLU A 263 -4.11 10.55 -4.24
N LEU A 264 -3.27 11.46 -3.73
CA LEU A 264 -1.85 11.21 -3.48
C LEU A 264 -1.65 10.00 -2.56
N VAL A 265 -2.37 9.95 -1.44
CA VAL A 265 -2.28 8.87 -0.45
C VAL A 265 -2.84 7.55 -1.03
N SER A 266 -3.95 7.61 -1.76
CA SER A 266 -4.50 6.43 -2.46
C SER A 266 -3.55 5.92 -3.55
N TYR A 267 -2.86 6.83 -4.25
CA TYR A 267 -1.87 6.47 -5.26
C TYR A 267 -0.62 5.82 -4.66
N MET A 268 -0.20 6.25 -3.47
CA MET A 268 0.84 5.56 -2.70
C MET A 268 0.39 4.13 -2.34
N MET A 269 -0.85 3.95 -1.88
CA MET A 269 -1.43 2.62 -1.63
C MET A 269 -1.42 1.76 -2.91
N ARG A 270 -1.87 2.33 -4.04
CA ARG A 270 -1.85 1.63 -5.34
C ARG A 270 -0.47 1.10 -5.68
N ASN A 271 0.56 1.92 -5.57
CA ASN A 271 1.93 1.54 -5.92
C ASN A 271 2.54 0.55 -4.94
N ALA A 272 2.22 0.64 -3.65
CA ALA A 272 2.68 -0.29 -2.63
C ALA A 272 2.12 -1.72 -2.77
N CYS A 273 1.20 -1.97 -3.73
CA CYS A 273 0.81 -3.32 -4.12
C CYS A 273 2.01 -4.14 -4.63
N ASN A 274 3.10 -3.48 -5.04
CA ASN A 274 4.38 -4.09 -5.38
C ASN A 274 5.00 -4.93 -4.25
N LYS A 275 4.62 -4.69 -2.99
CA LYS A 275 5.04 -5.53 -1.86
C LYS A 275 4.64 -6.99 -2.04
N ILE A 276 3.53 -7.27 -2.73
CA ILE A 276 3.08 -8.64 -2.98
C ILE A 276 4.09 -9.42 -3.84
N PRO A 277 4.43 -9.01 -5.08
CA PRO A 277 5.43 -9.73 -5.87
C PRO A 277 6.83 -9.70 -5.25
N VAL A 278 7.23 -8.64 -4.54
CA VAL A 278 8.51 -8.60 -3.82
C VAL A 278 8.56 -9.65 -2.71
N ALA A 279 7.49 -9.81 -1.92
CA ALA A 279 7.41 -10.83 -0.88
C ALA A 279 7.61 -12.26 -1.41
N PHE A 280 7.18 -12.53 -2.65
CA PHE A 280 7.35 -13.82 -3.32
C PHE A 280 8.62 -13.92 -4.18
N GLY A 281 9.40 -12.84 -4.33
CA GLY A 281 10.58 -12.80 -5.20
C GLY A 281 10.24 -12.96 -6.68
N VAL A 282 9.05 -12.53 -7.12
CA VAL A 282 8.57 -12.59 -8.51
C VAL A 282 8.44 -11.20 -9.15
N ASP A 283 9.23 -10.27 -8.67
CA ASP A 283 9.29 -8.88 -9.12
C ASP A 283 10.43 -8.59 -10.10
N ASP A 284 10.85 -9.59 -10.89
CA ASP A 284 11.90 -9.42 -11.89
C ASP A 284 11.60 -8.25 -12.82
N ALA A 285 12.66 -7.55 -13.21
CA ALA A 285 12.58 -6.49 -14.22
C ALA A 285 11.94 -7.02 -15.49
N ILE A 286 11.09 -6.19 -16.13
CA ILE A 286 10.35 -6.60 -17.33
C ILE A 286 11.26 -6.64 -18.55
N VAL A 287 12.28 -5.75 -18.58
CA VAL A 287 13.26 -5.62 -19.64
C VAL A 287 14.67 -5.77 -19.08
N GLU A 288 15.60 -6.33 -19.86
CA GLU A 288 17.00 -6.48 -19.46
C GLU A 288 17.77 -5.16 -19.55
N GLU A 289 17.43 -4.31 -20.53
CA GLU A 289 18.03 -3.00 -20.75
C GLU A 289 16.93 -1.97 -21.08
N GLY A 290 17.09 -0.73 -20.63
CA GLY A 290 16.15 0.36 -20.82
C GLY A 290 14.89 0.24 -19.96
N PHE A 291 13.76 0.74 -20.47
CA PHE A 291 12.51 0.81 -19.74
C PHE A 291 11.34 0.33 -20.59
N GLU A 292 10.36 -0.30 -19.93
CA GLU A 292 9.02 -0.50 -20.46
C GLU A 292 8.19 0.76 -20.22
N TYR A 293 7.39 1.15 -21.21
CA TYR A 293 6.55 2.33 -21.13
C TYR A 293 5.12 1.93 -20.79
N GLN A 294 4.52 2.63 -19.84
CA GLN A 294 3.17 2.34 -19.37
C GLN A 294 2.29 3.59 -19.35
N VAL A 295 1.02 3.39 -19.64
CA VAL A 295 -0.05 4.36 -19.43
C VAL A 295 -1.07 3.79 -18.44
N ILE A 296 -1.73 4.67 -17.72
CA ILE A 296 -2.99 4.35 -17.04
C ILE A 296 -4.09 4.73 -18.03
N ASP A 297 -4.85 3.76 -18.48
CA ASP A 297 -5.91 3.97 -19.45
C ASP A 297 -7.17 4.58 -18.84
N ALA A 298 -8.22 4.78 -19.64
CA ALA A 298 -9.49 5.36 -19.19
C ALA A 298 -10.23 4.47 -18.16
N SER A 299 -9.95 3.16 -18.13
CA SER A 299 -10.49 2.25 -17.11
C SER A 299 -9.73 2.34 -15.78
N GLY A 300 -8.56 2.99 -15.77
CA GLY A 300 -7.64 3.10 -14.64
C GLY A 300 -6.63 1.95 -14.57
N GLU A 301 -6.64 1.04 -15.54
CA GLU A 301 -5.70 -0.07 -15.63
C GLU A 301 -4.34 0.39 -16.19
N THR A 302 -3.28 -0.27 -15.75
CA THR A 302 -1.95 -0.06 -16.30
C THR A 302 -1.78 -0.90 -17.55
N VAL A 303 -1.45 -0.25 -18.67
CA VAL A 303 -1.26 -0.88 -19.98
C VAL A 303 0.14 -0.56 -20.50
N THR A 304 0.87 -1.61 -20.94
CA THR A 304 2.13 -1.45 -21.65
C THR A 304 1.89 -0.89 -23.04
N VAL A 305 2.72 0.07 -23.43
CA VAL A 305 2.67 0.71 -24.74
C VAL A 305 4.06 0.75 -25.39
N ASP A 306 4.09 0.89 -26.71
CA ASP A 306 5.32 1.10 -27.46
C ASP A 306 5.92 2.50 -27.20
N ALA A 307 7.24 2.64 -27.34
CA ALA A 307 7.95 3.93 -27.22
C ALA A 307 7.39 5.03 -28.17
N SER A 308 6.71 4.65 -29.26
CA SER A 308 6.01 5.59 -30.14
C SER A 308 4.86 6.36 -29.46
N ALA A 309 4.41 5.92 -28.28
CA ALA A 309 3.45 6.67 -27.47
C ALA A 309 4.04 7.93 -26.81
N LEU A 310 5.38 8.04 -26.78
CA LEU A 310 6.06 9.27 -26.35
C LEU A 310 5.85 10.35 -27.42
N ARG A 311 5.43 11.52 -26.99
CA ARG A 311 5.32 12.69 -27.88
C ARG A 311 6.72 13.29 -28.04
N ASN A 312 7.11 13.47 -29.31
CA ASN A 312 8.34 14.20 -29.66
C ASN A 312 8.20 15.69 -29.34
#